data_65d5fcefaeed100997b30fe4d2bf982c
#
_entry.id   65d5fcefaeed100997b30fe4d2bf982c
#
_cell.length_a   1.000
_cell.length_b   1.000
_cell.length_c   1.000
_cell.angle_alpha   90.00
_cell.angle_beta   90.00
_cell.angle_gamma   90.00
#
_symmetry.space_group_name_H-M   'P 1'
#
loop_
_entity.id
_entity.type
_entity.pdbx_description
1 polymer ?
#
loop_
_entity_poly.entity_id
_entity_poly.type
_entity_poly.pdbx_seq_one_letter_code
_entity_poly.pdbx_strand_id
1 'polypeptide(L)'
;MAPGVIGLPEGLAARPATLDDAAAVTRLVAACELAVHGETETDRSEVEAYWRQPSFDLAVDSLLVFEGDRPVAEAEVLHGRRAEVNVYPGARGRGIGTALLAWTEERARAVGSKLLGQTVPDEDRSAVELFTGRGYARLWTSWVLEVGLRERPPEPTLPGGLAIRDFALGRDDHEVHEMIETAFEEWPYHDPWPFEDWAATTIHREDFEPWQMPLVVDGGEAVGAAFLGIYPDAGWVGQLAVRRSHRGRGLARALLQHAFVVFLDRGARRAQLSTDSRTGALGLYERVGMHVTRSYAHYAKEP
;
A
#
# COMPACT_ATOMS: atom_id res chain seq x y z
N MET A 1 -18.48 -20.68 10.15
CA MET A 1 -18.46 -21.33 8.82
C MET A 1 -18.18 -20.21 7.83
N ALA A 2 -17.06 -20.29 7.11
CA ALA A 2 -16.82 -19.35 6.01
C ALA A 2 -17.99 -19.47 5.02
N PRO A 3 -18.56 -18.33 4.54
CA PRO A 3 -19.60 -18.39 3.52
C PRO A 3 -19.03 -19.11 2.30
N GLY A 4 -19.72 -20.17 1.86
CA GLY A 4 -19.33 -20.88 0.65
C GLY A 4 -19.31 -19.92 -0.52
N VAL A 5 -18.21 -19.86 -1.26
CA VAL A 5 -18.10 -18.95 -2.42
C VAL A 5 -19.10 -19.43 -3.47
N ILE A 6 -20.18 -18.70 -3.60
CA ILE A 6 -21.20 -18.99 -4.61
C ILE A 6 -20.60 -18.67 -5.99
N GLY A 7 -20.57 -19.65 -6.88
CA GLY A 7 -20.13 -19.48 -8.25
C GLY A 7 -18.65 -19.79 -8.53
N LEU A 8 -17.95 -20.43 -7.58
CA LEU A 8 -16.61 -20.92 -7.86
C LEU A 8 -16.67 -22.03 -8.94
N PRO A 9 -15.78 -22.01 -9.95
CA PRO A 9 -15.71 -23.05 -10.97
C PRO A 9 -15.50 -24.44 -10.38
N GLU A 10 -16.02 -25.47 -11.09
CA GLU A 10 -15.90 -26.86 -10.67
C GLU A 10 -14.41 -27.31 -10.57
N GLY A 11 -14.09 -28.11 -9.58
CA GLY A 11 -12.72 -28.59 -9.32
C GLY A 11 -11.85 -27.63 -8.52
N LEU A 12 -12.39 -26.49 -8.07
CA LEU A 12 -11.70 -25.55 -7.18
C LEU A 12 -12.27 -25.65 -5.76
N ALA A 13 -11.40 -25.51 -4.79
CA ALA A 13 -11.76 -25.39 -3.38
C ALA A 13 -11.36 -24.00 -2.83
N ALA A 14 -12.07 -23.52 -1.80
CA ALA A 14 -11.70 -22.28 -1.16
C ALA A 14 -11.75 -22.39 0.37
N ARG A 15 -10.86 -21.68 1.04
CA ARG A 15 -10.85 -21.51 2.49
C ARG A 15 -10.25 -20.16 2.87
N PRO A 16 -10.51 -19.65 4.08
CA PRO A 16 -9.74 -18.53 4.63
C PRO A 16 -8.22 -18.81 4.61
N ALA A 17 -7.43 -17.73 4.53
CA ALA A 17 -5.99 -17.83 4.71
C ALA A 17 -5.64 -18.08 6.19
N THR A 18 -4.42 -18.55 6.39
CA THR A 18 -3.76 -18.63 7.70
C THR A 18 -2.37 -17.99 7.57
N LEU A 19 -1.73 -17.62 8.67
CA LEU A 19 -0.37 -17.06 8.62
C LEU A 19 0.65 -17.99 7.93
N ASP A 20 0.43 -19.30 7.96
CA ASP A 20 1.28 -20.28 7.27
C ASP A 20 1.19 -20.16 5.74
N ASP A 21 0.12 -19.57 5.22
CA ASP A 21 -0.08 -19.36 3.78
C ASP A 21 0.69 -18.13 3.24
N ALA A 22 1.22 -17.27 4.08
CA ALA A 22 1.85 -16.00 3.68
C ALA A 22 2.87 -16.16 2.55
N ALA A 23 3.78 -17.15 2.66
CA ALA A 23 4.76 -17.43 1.62
C ALA A 23 4.14 -17.89 0.29
N ALA A 24 2.99 -18.57 0.32
CA ALA A 24 2.31 -19.02 -0.89
C ALA A 24 1.55 -17.86 -1.54
N VAL A 25 0.93 -16.99 -0.75
CA VAL A 25 0.25 -15.77 -1.21
C VAL A 25 1.27 -14.79 -1.80
N THR A 26 2.39 -14.53 -1.11
CA THR A 26 3.49 -13.71 -1.67
C THR A 26 3.89 -14.17 -3.07
N ARG A 27 4.10 -15.48 -3.27
CA ARG A 27 4.44 -16.03 -4.61
C ARG A 27 3.32 -15.86 -5.63
N LEU A 28 2.06 -15.96 -5.21
CA LEU A 28 0.91 -15.77 -6.08
C LEU A 28 0.79 -14.31 -6.53
N VAL A 29 0.87 -13.37 -5.59
CA VAL A 29 0.82 -11.92 -5.86
C VAL A 29 2.00 -11.53 -6.75
N ALA A 30 3.23 -11.93 -6.40
CA ALA A 30 4.42 -11.68 -7.21
C ALA A 30 4.28 -12.20 -8.65
N ALA A 31 3.63 -13.35 -8.86
CA ALA A 31 3.36 -13.84 -10.21
C ALA A 31 2.34 -12.97 -10.98
N CYS A 32 1.38 -12.39 -10.28
CA CYS A 32 0.42 -11.45 -10.85
C CYS A 32 1.09 -10.12 -11.23
N GLU A 33 1.90 -9.56 -10.35
CA GLU A 33 2.69 -8.34 -10.57
C GLU A 33 3.65 -8.51 -11.76
N LEU A 34 4.41 -9.60 -11.77
CA LEU A 34 5.33 -9.91 -12.87
C LEU A 34 4.62 -10.00 -14.23
N ALA A 35 3.41 -10.56 -14.25
CA ALA A 35 2.63 -10.68 -15.48
C ALA A 35 2.06 -9.35 -15.99
N VAL A 36 1.86 -8.36 -15.11
CA VAL A 36 1.32 -7.04 -15.45
C VAL A 36 2.42 -6.01 -15.64
N HIS A 37 3.39 -5.97 -14.71
CA HIS A 37 4.40 -4.92 -14.62
C HIS A 37 5.80 -5.35 -15.03
N GLY A 38 6.07 -6.67 -15.13
CA GLY A 38 7.40 -7.20 -15.38
C GLY A 38 8.34 -7.15 -14.16
N GLU A 39 7.87 -6.71 -13.01
CA GLU A 39 8.60 -6.61 -11.74
C GLU A 39 7.71 -7.10 -10.58
N THR A 40 8.33 -7.48 -9.47
CA THR A 40 7.63 -7.86 -8.23
C THR A 40 7.87 -6.79 -7.17
N GLU A 41 6.84 -6.43 -6.43
CA GLU A 41 6.87 -5.41 -5.37
C GLU A 41 6.55 -6.00 -4.00
N THR A 42 5.70 -7.02 -3.96
CA THR A 42 5.23 -7.65 -2.73
C THR A 42 6.31 -8.52 -2.11
N ASP A 43 6.57 -8.34 -0.83
CA ASP A 43 7.39 -9.23 -0.04
C ASP A 43 6.57 -9.94 1.07
N ARG A 44 7.17 -11.00 1.65
CA ARG A 44 6.49 -11.79 2.66
C ARG A 44 6.25 -11.01 3.96
N SER A 45 7.18 -10.15 4.34
CA SER A 45 7.07 -9.39 5.59
C SER A 45 5.92 -8.39 5.54
N GLU A 46 5.65 -7.84 4.36
CA GLU A 46 4.49 -6.96 4.12
C GLU A 46 3.17 -7.74 4.24
N VAL A 47 3.04 -8.88 3.55
CA VAL A 47 1.85 -9.74 3.65
C VAL A 47 1.58 -10.11 5.11
N GLU A 48 2.62 -10.56 5.83
CA GLU A 48 2.48 -10.92 7.25
C GLU A 48 2.12 -9.72 8.13
N ALA A 49 2.68 -8.54 7.88
CA ALA A 49 2.37 -7.32 8.62
C ALA A 49 0.91 -6.90 8.42
N TYR A 50 0.41 -6.96 7.17
CA TYR A 50 -1.00 -6.70 6.88
C TYR A 50 -1.93 -7.68 7.58
N TRP A 51 -1.59 -8.97 7.57
CA TRP A 51 -2.41 -10.01 8.19
C TRP A 51 -2.40 -9.99 9.73
N ARG A 52 -1.41 -9.33 10.33
CA ARG A 52 -1.33 -9.13 11.79
C ARG A 52 -2.02 -7.88 12.30
N GLN A 53 -2.63 -7.08 11.42
CA GLN A 53 -3.42 -5.93 11.86
C GLN A 53 -4.58 -6.40 12.75
N PRO A 54 -4.78 -5.79 13.94
CA PRO A 54 -5.87 -6.18 14.84
C PRO A 54 -7.27 -6.06 14.25
N SER A 55 -7.47 -5.16 13.27
CA SER A 55 -8.75 -5.00 12.57
C SER A 55 -8.96 -5.98 11.41
N PHE A 56 -7.98 -6.85 11.09
CA PHE A 56 -8.05 -7.81 10.01
C PHE A 56 -8.16 -9.24 10.56
N ASP A 57 -9.31 -9.88 10.35
CA ASP A 57 -9.54 -11.27 10.75
C ASP A 57 -9.42 -12.19 9.54
N LEU A 58 -8.28 -12.89 9.43
CA LEU A 58 -8.02 -13.86 8.36
C LEU A 58 -9.17 -14.85 8.14
N ALA A 59 -9.88 -15.24 9.20
CA ALA A 59 -10.94 -16.23 9.10
C ALA A 59 -12.18 -15.75 8.33
N VAL A 60 -12.37 -14.43 8.21
CA VAL A 60 -13.54 -13.83 7.56
C VAL A 60 -13.20 -12.77 6.52
N ASP A 61 -12.02 -12.16 6.61
CA ASP A 61 -11.58 -11.08 5.72
C ASP A 61 -10.67 -11.55 4.58
N SER A 62 -10.29 -12.84 4.58
CA SER A 62 -9.47 -13.44 3.53
C SER A 62 -10.11 -14.67 2.91
N LEU A 63 -9.71 -14.96 1.68
CA LEU A 63 -10.12 -16.17 0.97
C LEU A 63 -9.02 -16.63 0.01
N LEU A 64 -8.58 -17.89 0.14
CA LEU A 64 -7.68 -18.53 -0.81
C LEU A 64 -8.43 -19.55 -1.64
N VAL A 65 -8.19 -19.56 -2.95
CA VAL A 65 -8.74 -20.53 -3.89
C VAL A 65 -7.64 -21.48 -4.35
N PHE A 66 -7.94 -22.77 -4.31
CA PHE A 66 -7.01 -23.85 -4.61
C PHE A 66 -7.47 -24.70 -5.80
N GLU A 67 -6.51 -25.13 -6.61
CA GLU A 67 -6.64 -26.22 -7.57
C GLU A 67 -5.76 -27.37 -7.10
N GLY A 68 -6.39 -28.42 -6.54
CA GLY A 68 -5.68 -29.39 -5.72
C GLY A 68 -5.05 -28.70 -4.49
N ASP A 69 -3.74 -28.89 -4.30
CA ASP A 69 -2.99 -28.26 -3.18
C ASP A 69 -2.35 -26.92 -3.57
N ARG A 70 -2.53 -26.45 -4.80
CA ARG A 70 -1.92 -25.21 -5.29
C ARG A 70 -2.87 -24.03 -5.13
N PRO A 71 -2.49 -22.95 -4.44
CA PRO A 71 -3.25 -21.71 -4.46
C PRO A 71 -3.18 -21.08 -5.86
N VAL A 72 -4.34 -20.74 -6.41
CA VAL A 72 -4.49 -20.15 -7.76
C VAL A 72 -5.15 -18.77 -7.73
N ALA A 73 -5.75 -18.38 -6.61
CA ALA A 73 -6.24 -17.01 -6.40
C ALA A 73 -6.38 -16.72 -4.92
N GLU A 74 -6.37 -15.43 -4.61
CA GLU A 74 -6.68 -14.93 -3.28
C GLU A 74 -7.62 -13.71 -3.38
N ALA A 75 -8.33 -13.43 -2.29
CA ALA A 75 -9.10 -12.21 -2.09
C ALA A 75 -9.05 -11.79 -0.64
N GLU A 76 -9.00 -10.47 -0.41
CA GLU A 76 -8.99 -9.84 0.92
C GLU A 76 -9.93 -8.64 0.95
N VAL A 77 -10.50 -8.36 2.12
CA VAL A 77 -11.32 -7.16 2.34
C VAL A 77 -10.88 -6.46 3.61
N LEU A 78 -10.13 -5.39 3.46
CA LEU A 78 -9.59 -4.60 4.54
C LEU A 78 -10.61 -3.54 5.00
N HIS A 79 -10.87 -3.47 6.30
CA HIS A 79 -11.82 -2.54 6.94
C HIS A 79 -13.22 -2.50 6.27
N GLY A 80 -13.59 -3.57 5.56
CA GLY A 80 -14.82 -3.62 4.76
C GLY A 80 -14.85 -2.69 3.54
N ARG A 81 -13.81 -1.93 3.26
CA ARG A 81 -13.81 -0.85 2.26
C ARG A 81 -12.82 -1.05 1.12
N ARG A 82 -11.67 -1.64 1.40
CA ARG A 82 -10.65 -1.94 0.41
C ARG A 82 -10.62 -3.43 0.16
N ALA A 83 -10.87 -3.82 -1.06
CA ALA A 83 -10.68 -5.19 -1.48
C ALA A 83 -9.40 -5.33 -2.31
N GLU A 84 -8.83 -6.52 -2.28
CA GLU A 84 -7.75 -6.95 -3.13
C GLU A 84 -8.09 -8.32 -3.68
N VAL A 85 -7.90 -8.54 -4.98
CA VAL A 85 -8.16 -9.83 -5.62
C VAL A 85 -7.05 -10.11 -6.63
N ASN A 86 -6.34 -11.19 -6.40
CA ASN A 86 -5.28 -11.66 -7.28
C ASN A 86 -5.63 -13.05 -7.83
N VAL A 87 -5.59 -13.21 -9.16
CA VAL A 87 -5.79 -14.48 -9.84
C VAL A 87 -4.52 -14.83 -10.61
N TYR A 88 -3.91 -15.97 -10.25
CA TYR A 88 -2.72 -16.47 -10.92
C TYR A 88 -2.90 -16.42 -12.44
N PRO A 89 -1.92 -15.89 -13.21
CA PRO A 89 -2.08 -15.65 -14.65
C PRO A 89 -2.59 -16.84 -15.44
N GLY A 90 -2.09 -18.04 -15.14
CA GLY A 90 -2.53 -19.28 -15.80
C GLY A 90 -3.92 -19.78 -15.41
N ALA A 91 -4.56 -19.17 -14.41
CA ALA A 91 -5.93 -19.51 -13.96
C ALA A 91 -6.97 -18.46 -14.37
N ARG A 92 -6.56 -17.36 -15.02
CA ARG A 92 -7.46 -16.30 -15.51
C ARG A 92 -8.41 -16.83 -16.59
N GLY A 93 -9.50 -16.10 -16.84
CA GLY A 93 -10.50 -16.44 -17.85
C GLY A 93 -11.44 -17.59 -17.49
N ARG A 94 -11.34 -18.14 -16.26
CA ARG A 94 -12.15 -19.27 -15.79
C ARG A 94 -13.31 -18.84 -14.86
N GLY A 95 -13.57 -17.55 -14.69
CA GLY A 95 -14.63 -17.05 -13.80
C GLY A 95 -14.22 -16.86 -12.34
N ILE A 96 -12.97 -17.19 -11.95
CA ILE A 96 -12.48 -17.08 -10.56
C ILE A 96 -12.56 -15.64 -10.07
N GLY A 97 -12.03 -14.66 -10.83
CA GLY A 97 -12.09 -13.25 -10.46
C GLY A 97 -13.51 -12.73 -10.27
N THR A 98 -14.46 -13.17 -11.09
CA THR A 98 -15.89 -12.85 -10.95
C THR A 98 -16.47 -13.38 -9.63
N ALA A 99 -16.13 -14.61 -9.27
CA ALA A 99 -16.58 -15.23 -8.02
C ALA A 99 -15.96 -14.53 -6.80
N LEU A 100 -14.67 -14.20 -6.86
CA LEU A 100 -13.98 -13.49 -5.79
C LEU A 100 -14.50 -12.05 -5.60
N LEU A 101 -14.75 -11.31 -6.69
CA LEU A 101 -15.40 -9.99 -6.57
C LEU A 101 -16.79 -10.07 -5.92
N ALA A 102 -17.59 -11.09 -6.24
CA ALA A 102 -18.87 -11.28 -5.58
C ALA A 102 -18.71 -11.56 -4.08
N TRP A 103 -17.68 -12.33 -3.70
CA TRP A 103 -17.35 -12.59 -2.30
C TRP A 103 -16.92 -11.31 -1.57
N THR A 104 -16.05 -10.49 -2.18
CA THR A 104 -15.63 -9.22 -1.56
C THR A 104 -16.80 -8.26 -1.35
N GLU A 105 -17.74 -8.20 -2.32
CA GLU A 105 -18.98 -7.41 -2.19
C GLU A 105 -19.87 -7.92 -1.06
N GLU A 106 -20.00 -9.23 -0.92
CA GLU A 106 -20.78 -9.84 0.18
C GLU A 106 -20.15 -9.57 1.55
N ARG A 107 -18.80 -9.69 1.64
CA ARG A 107 -18.09 -9.37 2.87
C ARG A 107 -18.25 -7.91 3.27
N ALA A 108 -18.09 -6.98 2.32
CA ALA A 108 -18.29 -5.55 2.55
C ALA A 108 -19.73 -5.24 3.04
N ARG A 109 -20.75 -5.87 2.42
CA ARG A 109 -22.14 -5.74 2.89
C ARG A 109 -22.34 -6.27 4.32
N ALA A 110 -21.72 -7.39 4.64
CA ALA A 110 -21.84 -8.03 5.96
C ALA A 110 -21.31 -7.15 7.10
N VAL A 111 -20.32 -6.27 6.82
CA VAL A 111 -19.81 -5.29 7.79
C VAL A 111 -20.47 -3.92 7.68
N GLY A 112 -21.48 -3.77 6.84
CA GLY A 112 -22.22 -2.51 6.67
C GLY A 112 -21.46 -1.42 5.92
N SER A 113 -20.50 -1.80 5.09
CA SER A 113 -19.73 -0.85 4.28
C SER A 113 -20.62 -0.05 3.32
N LYS A 114 -20.28 1.22 3.13
CA LYS A 114 -20.95 2.10 2.17
C LYS A 114 -20.22 2.21 0.85
N LEU A 115 -18.96 1.81 0.82
CA LEU A 115 -18.11 1.90 -0.36
C LEU A 115 -17.08 0.78 -0.33
N LEU A 116 -17.05 -0.03 -1.38
CA LEU A 116 -16.01 -1.03 -1.61
C LEU A 116 -15.18 -0.61 -2.81
N GLY A 117 -13.87 -0.51 -2.65
CA GLY A 117 -12.94 -0.10 -3.70
C GLY A 117 -11.80 -1.08 -3.90
N GLN A 118 -11.26 -1.08 -5.13
CA GLN A 118 -10.06 -1.81 -5.52
C GLN A 118 -9.20 -0.95 -6.45
N THR A 119 -7.88 -1.14 -6.33
CA THR A 119 -6.90 -0.50 -7.22
C THR A 119 -6.55 -1.48 -8.33
N VAL A 120 -6.63 -1.01 -9.57
CA VAL A 120 -6.44 -1.83 -10.77
C VAL A 120 -5.40 -1.14 -11.66
N PRO A 121 -4.38 -1.84 -12.15
CA PRO A 121 -3.48 -1.31 -13.17
C PRO A 121 -4.26 -0.85 -14.41
N ASP A 122 -4.00 0.35 -14.92
CA ASP A 122 -4.67 0.87 -16.11
C ASP A 122 -4.42 -0.03 -17.35
N GLU A 123 -3.35 -0.80 -17.34
CA GLU A 123 -2.93 -1.72 -18.40
C GLU A 123 -3.68 -3.07 -18.36
N ASP A 124 -4.23 -3.47 -17.19
CA ASP A 124 -5.01 -4.71 -17.08
C ASP A 124 -6.45 -4.51 -17.57
N ARG A 125 -6.61 -4.55 -18.90
CA ARG A 125 -7.92 -4.39 -19.55
C ARG A 125 -8.95 -5.39 -19.08
N SER A 126 -8.54 -6.62 -18.77
CA SER A 126 -9.45 -7.67 -18.33
C SER A 126 -10.03 -7.37 -16.94
N ALA A 127 -9.22 -6.83 -16.04
CA ALA A 127 -9.68 -6.35 -14.74
C ALA A 127 -10.59 -5.13 -14.90
N VAL A 128 -10.20 -4.13 -15.70
CA VAL A 128 -11.03 -2.93 -15.98
C VAL A 128 -12.41 -3.30 -16.53
N GLU A 129 -12.48 -4.21 -17.50
CA GLU A 129 -13.74 -4.72 -18.05
C GLU A 129 -14.59 -5.44 -17.00
N LEU A 130 -13.96 -6.26 -16.14
CA LEU A 130 -14.64 -6.96 -15.08
C LEU A 130 -15.26 -5.98 -14.06
N PHE A 131 -14.50 -4.97 -13.61
CA PHE A 131 -14.98 -3.96 -12.65
C PHE A 131 -16.11 -3.12 -13.25
N THR A 132 -15.92 -2.58 -14.46
CA THR A 132 -16.93 -1.75 -15.10
C THR A 132 -18.20 -2.54 -15.41
N GLY A 133 -18.07 -3.79 -15.87
CA GLY A 133 -19.20 -4.71 -16.10
C GLY A 133 -20.00 -5.05 -14.84
N ARG A 134 -19.39 -4.92 -13.65
CA ARG A 134 -20.05 -5.12 -12.35
C ARG A 134 -20.54 -3.81 -11.70
N GLY A 135 -20.47 -2.69 -12.41
CA GLY A 135 -21.00 -1.39 -11.95
C GLY A 135 -20.05 -0.61 -11.03
N TYR A 136 -18.77 -0.97 -10.99
CA TYR A 136 -17.78 -0.13 -10.31
C TYR A 136 -17.50 1.12 -11.15
N ALA A 137 -17.40 2.28 -10.49
CA ALA A 137 -17.01 3.53 -11.09
C ALA A 137 -15.56 3.88 -10.75
N ARG A 138 -14.82 4.44 -11.71
CA ARG A 138 -13.50 4.99 -11.48
C ARG A 138 -13.62 6.25 -10.62
N LEU A 139 -12.92 6.31 -9.49
CA LEU A 139 -12.93 7.44 -8.56
C LEU A 139 -11.71 8.34 -8.73
N TRP A 140 -10.50 7.77 -8.76
CA TRP A 140 -9.24 8.52 -8.91
C TRP A 140 -8.18 7.68 -9.60
N THR A 141 -7.09 8.32 -9.95
CA THR A 141 -5.89 7.69 -10.50
C THR A 141 -4.78 7.78 -9.46
N SER A 142 -4.02 6.71 -9.27
CA SER A 142 -2.76 6.71 -8.55
C SER A 142 -1.59 6.39 -9.49
N TRP A 143 -0.42 6.87 -9.11
CA TRP A 143 0.80 6.71 -9.89
C TRP A 143 1.92 6.20 -9.00
N VAL A 144 2.71 5.29 -9.53
CA VAL A 144 4.04 5.01 -9.00
C VAL A 144 5.03 5.91 -9.75
N LEU A 145 5.87 6.60 -8.99
CA LEU A 145 6.94 7.44 -9.53
C LEU A 145 8.29 6.89 -9.12
N GLU A 146 9.28 7.13 -9.97
CA GLU A 146 10.65 6.68 -9.78
C GLU A 146 11.66 7.77 -10.08
N VAL A 147 12.82 7.70 -9.40
CA VAL A 147 14.05 8.42 -9.76
C VAL A 147 15.25 7.51 -9.60
N GLY A 148 16.16 7.51 -10.58
CA GLY A 148 17.42 6.78 -10.51
C GLY A 148 18.41 7.43 -9.54
N LEU A 149 19.06 6.63 -8.69
CA LEU A 149 20.06 7.06 -7.71
C LEU A 149 21.49 6.74 -8.22
N ARG A 150 21.89 7.37 -9.34
CA ARG A 150 23.22 7.17 -9.95
C ARG A 150 24.29 8.04 -9.32
N GLU A 151 23.90 9.19 -8.83
CA GLU A 151 24.77 10.17 -8.19
C GLU A 151 24.20 10.51 -6.81
N ARG A 152 25.08 10.93 -5.88
CA ARG A 152 24.63 11.32 -4.54
C ARG A 152 23.70 12.53 -4.64
N PRO A 153 22.45 12.42 -4.15
CA PRO A 153 21.54 13.54 -4.11
C PRO A 153 22.11 14.70 -3.27
N PRO A 154 21.66 15.94 -3.51
CA PRO A 154 22.06 17.05 -2.66
C PRO A 154 21.57 16.82 -1.23
N GLU A 155 22.40 17.19 -0.26
CA GLU A 155 22.01 17.12 1.15
C GLU A 155 20.74 17.97 1.40
N PRO A 156 19.81 17.48 2.25
CA PRO A 156 18.58 18.19 2.54
C PRO A 156 18.88 19.54 3.20
N THR A 157 18.22 20.58 2.70
CA THR A 157 18.31 21.93 3.28
C THR A 157 17.03 22.21 4.05
N LEU A 158 17.15 22.48 5.35
CA LEU A 158 16.05 22.84 6.23
C LEU A 158 16.10 24.33 6.61
N PRO A 159 14.95 24.96 6.85
CA PRO A 159 14.90 26.27 7.50
C PRO A 159 15.57 26.24 8.88
N GLY A 160 16.12 27.38 9.31
CA GLY A 160 16.82 27.47 10.60
C GLY A 160 15.95 26.99 11.78
N GLY A 161 16.57 26.28 12.73
CA GLY A 161 15.91 25.73 13.91
C GLY A 161 15.28 24.35 13.71
N LEU A 162 15.17 23.86 12.47
CA LEU A 162 14.66 22.53 12.15
C LEU A 162 15.81 21.53 11.97
N ALA A 163 15.57 20.26 12.34
CA ALA A 163 16.52 19.18 12.14
C ALA A 163 15.80 17.90 11.67
N ILE A 164 16.53 17.04 10.94
CA ILE A 164 16.10 15.68 10.70
C ILE A 164 16.75 14.78 11.75
N ARG A 165 15.96 13.86 12.32
CA ARG A 165 16.45 12.79 13.18
C ARG A 165 15.68 11.50 12.91
N ASP A 166 16.26 10.40 13.31
CA ASP A 166 15.58 9.11 13.29
C ASP A 166 14.48 9.04 14.35
N PHE A 167 13.54 8.14 14.13
CA PHE A 167 12.46 7.80 15.04
C PHE A 167 13.00 7.24 16.37
N ALA A 168 12.31 7.50 17.46
CA ALA A 168 12.61 6.92 18.75
C ALA A 168 11.41 6.14 19.27
N LEU A 169 11.46 4.82 19.11
CA LEU A 169 10.40 3.90 19.53
C LEU A 169 10.04 4.12 21.00
N GLY A 170 8.75 4.10 21.33
CA GLY A 170 8.19 4.37 22.64
C GLY A 170 8.06 5.85 22.99
N ARG A 171 8.76 6.75 22.28
CA ARG A 171 8.63 8.21 22.48
C ARG A 171 7.77 8.86 21.41
N ASP A 172 8.02 8.51 20.15
CA ASP A 172 7.45 9.20 18.99
C ASP A 172 6.18 8.51 18.46
N ASP A 173 5.85 7.31 18.93
CA ASP A 173 4.86 6.40 18.36
C ASP A 173 3.51 7.06 18.08
N HIS A 174 2.86 7.55 19.13
CA HIS A 174 1.53 8.16 19.02
C HIS A 174 1.57 9.56 18.38
N GLU A 175 2.58 10.37 18.71
CA GLU A 175 2.73 11.71 18.14
C GLU A 175 2.87 11.67 16.62
N VAL A 176 3.69 10.75 16.11
CA VAL A 176 3.95 10.61 14.67
C VAL A 176 2.73 10.02 13.96
N HIS A 177 2.07 9.01 14.53
CA HIS A 177 0.83 8.48 13.98
C HIS A 177 -0.24 9.57 13.88
N GLU A 178 -0.52 10.32 14.97
CA GLU A 178 -1.50 11.41 14.96
C GLU A 178 -1.16 12.49 13.92
N MET A 179 0.12 12.83 13.78
CA MET A 179 0.58 13.80 12.79
C MET A 179 0.32 13.29 11.35
N ILE A 180 0.59 12.02 11.06
CA ILE A 180 0.38 11.42 9.74
C ILE A 180 -1.12 11.39 9.43
N GLU A 181 -1.94 10.86 10.34
CA GLU A 181 -3.39 10.78 10.18
C GLU A 181 -4.02 12.16 9.95
N THR A 182 -3.69 13.15 10.80
CA THR A 182 -4.16 14.53 10.63
C THR A 182 -3.76 15.12 9.27
N ALA A 183 -2.58 14.77 8.75
CA ALA A 183 -2.16 15.24 7.43
C ALA A 183 -2.95 14.57 6.29
N PHE A 184 -3.44 13.36 6.49
CA PHE A 184 -4.18 12.56 5.50
C PHE A 184 -5.70 12.73 5.56
N GLU A 185 -6.26 13.16 6.69
CA GLU A 185 -7.70 13.49 6.85
C GLU A 185 -8.20 14.48 5.80
N GLU A 186 -7.32 15.31 5.25
CA GLU A 186 -7.69 16.29 4.22
C GLU A 186 -8.02 15.64 2.85
N TRP A 187 -7.73 14.35 2.67
CA TRP A 187 -7.96 13.67 1.40
C TRP A 187 -9.39 13.14 1.30
N PRO A 188 -10.06 13.36 0.17
CA PRO A 188 -11.37 12.72 -0.06
C PRO A 188 -11.28 11.21 0.09
N TYR A 189 -12.27 10.62 0.77
CA TYR A 189 -12.33 9.16 1.03
C TYR A 189 -11.19 8.61 1.89
N HIS A 190 -10.50 9.46 2.67
CA HIS A 190 -9.55 8.97 3.66
C HIS A 190 -10.25 7.98 4.61
N ASP A 191 -9.59 6.89 4.90
CA ASP A 191 -10.00 5.89 5.88
C ASP A 191 -9.02 5.96 7.05
N PRO A 192 -9.43 6.47 8.23
CA PRO A 192 -8.51 6.62 9.35
C PRO A 192 -7.91 5.28 9.73
N TRP A 193 -6.61 5.27 9.91
CA TRP A 193 -5.88 4.07 10.27
C TRP A 193 -5.68 4.03 11.80
N PRO A 194 -6.31 3.10 12.53
CA PRO A 194 -6.10 2.98 13.97
C PRO A 194 -4.62 2.81 14.30
N PHE A 195 -4.19 3.35 15.44
CA PHE A 195 -2.78 3.28 15.83
C PHE A 195 -2.21 1.86 15.80
N GLU A 196 -2.93 0.89 16.33
CA GLU A 196 -2.47 -0.50 16.40
C GLU A 196 -2.29 -1.13 15.01
N ASP A 197 -3.15 -0.80 14.05
CA ASP A 197 -3.05 -1.28 12.66
C ASP A 197 -1.88 -0.61 11.94
N TRP A 198 -1.74 0.72 12.10
CA TRP A 198 -0.61 1.46 11.57
C TRP A 198 0.71 0.96 12.15
N ALA A 199 0.76 0.76 13.46
CA ALA A 199 1.96 0.28 14.13
C ALA A 199 2.36 -1.14 13.66
N ALA A 200 1.37 -2.04 13.47
CA ALA A 200 1.63 -3.39 12.99
C ALA A 200 2.30 -3.41 11.61
N THR A 201 1.96 -2.45 10.74
CA THR A 201 2.51 -2.36 9.37
C THR A 201 3.73 -1.44 9.25
N THR A 202 4.10 -0.74 10.32
CA THR A 202 5.23 0.19 10.35
C THR A 202 6.20 -0.16 11.49
N ILE A 203 6.03 0.45 12.65
CA ILE A 203 6.99 0.43 13.78
C ILE A 203 7.03 -0.88 14.58
N HIS A 204 6.03 -1.74 14.46
CA HIS A 204 5.99 -3.06 15.10
C HIS A 204 6.36 -4.21 14.15
N ARG A 205 6.80 -3.91 12.93
CA ARG A 205 7.40 -4.92 12.05
C ARG A 205 8.68 -5.47 12.66
N GLU A 206 8.96 -6.75 12.44
CA GLU A 206 10.18 -7.40 12.97
C GLU A 206 11.47 -6.80 12.38
N ASP A 207 11.40 -6.25 11.16
CA ASP A 207 12.50 -5.65 10.42
C ASP A 207 12.55 -4.11 10.55
N PHE A 208 11.73 -3.51 11.42
CA PHE A 208 11.74 -2.06 11.62
C PHE A 208 13.00 -1.60 12.33
N GLU A 209 13.66 -0.61 11.74
CA GLU A 209 14.78 0.12 12.32
C GLU A 209 14.48 1.63 12.36
N PRO A 210 14.94 2.39 13.36
CA PRO A 210 14.63 3.83 13.53
C PRO A 210 14.87 4.70 12.29
N TRP A 211 15.88 4.40 11.48
CA TRP A 211 16.18 5.13 10.25
C TRP A 211 15.08 5.04 9.18
N GLN A 212 14.22 4.03 9.27
CA GLN A 212 13.10 3.87 8.33
C GLN A 212 12.00 4.91 8.54
N MET A 213 12.06 5.66 9.64
CA MET A 213 11.10 6.75 9.88
C MET A 213 11.81 8.04 10.27
N PRO A 214 12.50 8.72 9.31
CA PRO A 214 13.10 10.02 9.56
C PRO A 214 12.01 11.08 9.85
N LEU A 215 12.27 11.88 10.88
CA LEU A 215 11.38 12.94 11.35
C LEU A 215 12.03 14.30 11.15
N VAL A 216 11.28 15.28 10.65
CA VAL A 216 11.63 16.69 10.82
C VAL A 216 11.07 17.17 12.15
N VAL A 217 11.92 17.76 12.96
CA VAL A 217 11.56 18.28 14.29
C VAL A 217 11.75 19.80 14.39
N ASP A 218 10.83 20.47 15.10
CA ASP A 218 10.88 21.89 15.48
C ASP A 218 10.72 21.99 16.99
N GLY A 219 11.75 22.50 17.70
CA GLY A 219 11.72 22.57 19.16
C GLY A 219 11.53 21.23 19.89
N GLY A 220 11.80 20.10 19.21
CA GLY A 220 11.62 18.74 19.74
C GLY A 220 10.31 18.07 19.29
N GLU A 221 9.34 18.80 18.77
CA GLU A 221 8.06 18.30 18.24
C GLU A 221 8.23 17.77 16.80
N ALA A 222 7.61 16.64 16.46
CA ALA A 222 7.60 16.12 15.09
C ALA A 222 6.65 16.93 14.21
N VAL A 223 7.19 17.55 13.15
CA VAL A 223 6.45 18.41 12.21
C VAL A 223 6.42 17.86 10.79
N GLY A 224 7.15 16.77 10.54
CA GLY A 224 7.12 16.00 9.30
C GLY A 224 7.74 14.63 9.51
N ALA A 225 7.28 13.65 8.74
CA ALA A 225 7.78 12.28 8.77
C ALA A 225 7.75 11.65 7.38
N ALA A 226 8.63 10.69 7.15
CA ALA A 226 8.52 9.75 6.04
C ALA A 226 8.69 8.33 6.58
N PHE A 227 7.99 7.34 5.98
CA PHE A 227 8.23 5.92 6.24
C PHE A 227 8.94 5.31 5.03
N LEU A 228 10.06 4.64 5.27
CA LEU A 228 10.98 4.17 4.24
C LEU A 228 11.11 2.64 4.28
N GLY A 229 11.06 2.02 3.10
CA GLY A 229 11.37 0.61 2.90
C GLY A 229 12.57 0.43 1.96
N ILE A 230 13.24 -0.72 2.03
CA ILE A 230 14.31 -1.12 1.10
C ILE A 230 13.94 -2.46 0.49
N TYR A 231 13.94 -2.53 -0.82
CA TYR A 231 13.84 -3.72 -1.64
C TYR A 231 15.21 -3.99 -2.29
N PRO A 232 15.43 -5.11 -2.97
CA PRO A 232 16.76 -5.50 -3.45
C PRO A 232 17.52 -4.43 -4.27
N ASP A 233 16.83 -3.60 -5.04
CA ASP A 233 17.44 -2.56 -5.88
C ASP A 233 16.72 -1.19 -5.78
N ALA A 234 15.66 -1.09 -4.99
CA ALA A 234 14.83 0.10 -4.87
C ALA A 234 14.61 0.51 -3.41
N GLY A 235 14.63 1.81 -3.13
CA GLY A 235 14.07 2.39 -1.92
C GLY A 235 12.63 2.83 -2.15
N TRP A 236 11.76 2.60 -1.18
CA TRP A 236 10.34 2.96 -1.24
C TRP A 236 9.97 3.96 -0.16
N VAL A 237 9.33 5.06 -0.54
CA VAL A 237 8.73 6.01 0.41
C VAL A 237 7.24 5.67 0.54
N GLY A 238 6.90 4.92 1.60
CA GLY A 238 5.54 4.44 1.84
C GLY A 238 4.61 5.52 2.39
N GLN A 239 5.13 6.41 3.23
CA GLN A 239 4.39 7.55 3.78
C GLN A 239 5.25 8.80 3.73
N LEU A 240 4.64 9.96 3.49
CA LEU A 240 5.27 11.27 3.56
C LEU A 240 4.25 12.29 4.04
N ALA A 241 4.44 12.82 5.23
CA ALA A 241 3.52 13.75 5.86
C ALA A 241 4.25 14.99 6.39
N VAL A 242 3.60 16.15 6.34
CA VAL A 242 4.06 17.40 6.95
C VAL A 242 2.87 18.10 7.59
N ARG A 243 3.00 18.47 8.87
CA ARG A 243 2.00 19.26 9.60
C ARG A 243 1.57 20.47 8.78
N ARG A 244 0.27 20.74 8.72
CA ARG A 244 -0.30 21.85 7.93
C ARG A 244 0.38 23.19 8.24
N SER A 245 0.66 23.47 9.51
CA SER A 245 1.35 24.69 9.97
C SER A 245 2.78 24.86 9.44
N HIS A 246 3.39 23.77 8.95
CA HIS A 246 4.78 23.76 8.48
C HIS A 246 4.90 23.50 6.97
N ARG A 247 3.80 23.40 6.25
CA ARG A 247 3.78 23.25 4.78
C ARG A 247 4.31 24.50 4.08
N GLY A 248 4.71 24.35 2.82
CA GLY A 248 5.27 25.44 2.02
C GLY A 248 6.69 25.88 2.38
N ARG A 249 7.31 25.24 3.38
CA ARG A 249 8.68 25.53 3.87
C ARG A 249 9.75 24.58 3.31
N GLY A 250 9.41 23.69 2.38
CA GLY A 250 10.33 22.74 1.75
C GLY A 250 10.59 21.45 2.53
N LEU A 251 9.87 21.18 3.62
CA LEU A 251 10.14 20.02 4.50
C LEU A 251 9.91 18.68 3.83
N ALA A 252 8.83 18.52 3.05
CA ALA A 252 8.60 17.29 2.29
C ALA A 252 9.73 17.03 1.26
N ARG A 253 10.23 18.09 0.61
CA ARG A 253 11.39 17.97 -0.29
C ARG A 253 12.65 17.55 0.48
N ALA A 254 12.87 18.10 1.66
CA ALA A 254 14.03 17.75 2.50
C ALA A 254 13.96 16.30 2.96
N LEU A 255 12.78 15.81 3.37
CA LEU A 255 12.57 14.38 3.71
C LEU A 255 12.83 13.46 2.51
N LEU A 256 12.36 13.82 1.31
CA LEU A 256 12.65 13.04 0.09
C LEU A 256 14.14 13.02 -0.24
N GLN A 257 14.83 14.16 -0.16
CA GLN A 257 16.27 14.23 -0.38
C GLN A 257 17.02 13.38 0.64
N HIS A 258 16.61 13.43 1.92
CA HIS A 258 17.17 12.57 2.96
C HIS A 258 16.92 11.09 2.66
N ALA A 259 15.69 10.71 2.28
CA ALA A 259 15.37 9.35 1.90
C ALA A 259 16.24 8.85 0.73
N PHE A 260 16.45 9.67 -0.29
CA PHE A 260 17.30 9.31 -1.44
C PHE A 260 18.76 9.07 -1.04
N VAL A 261 19.31 9.88 -0.12
CA VAL A 261 20.64 9.66 0.43
C VAL A 261 20.69 8.34 1.22
N VAL A 262 19.71 8.10 2.10
CA VAL A 262 19.60 6.87 2.89
C VAL A 262 19.50 5.62 1.98
N PHE A 263 18.70 5.68 0.93
CA PHE A 263 18.53 4.61 -0.04
C PHE A 263 19.84 4.30 -0.78
N LEU A 264 20.51 5.34 -1.29
CA LEU A 264 21.79 5.18 -1.97
C LEU A 264 22.85 4.57 -1.06
N ASP A 265 22.98 5.07 0.19
CA ASP A 265 23.94 4.58 1.18
C ASP A 265 23.68 3.11 1.58
N ARG A 266 22.45 2.62 1.40
CA ARG A 266 22.02 1.22 1.59
C ARG A 266 22.03 0.38 0.31
N GLY A 267 22.55 0.93 -0.79
CA GLY A 267 22.78 0.20 -2.03
C GLY A 267 21.62 0.18 -3.02
N ALA A 268 20.51 0.88 -2.73
CA ALA A 268 19.43 1.04 -3.71
C ALA A 268 19.90 1.87 -4.91
N ARG A 269 19.44 1.51 -6.09
CA ARG A 269 19.78 2.19 -7.35
C ARG A 269 18.69 3.12 -7.84
N ARG A 270 17.52 3.04 -7.27
CA ARG A 270 16.35 3.86 -7.58
C ARG A 270 15.54 4.13 -6.30
N ALA A 271 14.79 5.22 -6.30
CA ALA A 271 13.82 5.54 -5.27
C ALA A 271 12.44 5.61 -5.89
N GLN A 272 11.46 5.05 -5.21
CA GLN A 272 10.07 4.95 -5.65
C GLN A 272 9.12 5.44 -4.57
N LEU A 273 7.93 5.87 -4.99
CA LEU A 273 6.77 6.14 -4.12
C LEU A 273 5.47 6.04 -4.93
N SER A 274 4.36 5.98 -4.22
CA SER A 274 3.04 6.14 -4.81
C SER A 274 2.38 7.45 -4.37
N THR A 275 1.63 8.06 -5.27
CA THR A 275 0.72 9.18 -4.99
C THR A 275 -0.51 9.09 -5.87
N ASP A 276 -1.51 9.91 -5.59
CA ASP A 276 -2.74 9.91 -6.37
C ASP A 276 -3.26 11.33 -6.71
N SER A 277 -4.26 11.37 -7.58
CA SER A 277 -4.84 12.62 -8.08
C SER A 277 -5.58 13.46 -7.03
N ARG A 278 -5.88 12.89 -5.85
CA ARG A 278 -6.55 13.60 -4.74
C ARG A 278 -5.59 14.50 -3.98
N THR A 279 -4.30 14.12 -3.90
CA THR A 279 -3.31 14.77 -3.06
C THR A 279 -2.78 16.09 -3.63
N GLY A 280 -2.79 16.24 -4.96
CA GLY A 280 -2.15 17.36 -5.66
C GLY A 280 -0.61 17.38 -5.54
N ALA A 281 0.00 16.30 -5.02
CA ALA A 281 1.42 16.24 -4.72
C ALA A 281 2.31 15.86 -5.92
N LEU A 282 1.75 15.44 -7.06
CA LEU A 282 2.51 14.99 -8.23
C LEU A 282 3.63 15.96 -8.61
N GLY A 283 3.32 17.27 -8.73
CA GLY A 283 4.32 18.28 -9.06
C GLY A 283 5.43 18.47 -8.01
N LEU A 284 5.25 18.05 -6.76
CA LEU A 284 6.33 18.03 -5.76
C LEU A 284 7.35 16.96 -6.14
N TYR A 285 6.90 15.78 -6.48
CA TYR A 285 7.75 14.63 -6.82
C TYR A 285 8.49 14.84 -8.14
N GLU A 286 7.82 15.41 -9.14
CA GLU A 286 8.47 15.79 -10.41
C GLU A 286 9.61 16.81 -10.19
N ARG A 287 9.44 17.78 -9.28
CA ARG A 287 10.48 18.77 -8.94
C ARG A 287 11.70 18.19 -8.21
N VAL A 288 11.60 17.01 -7.64
CA VAL A 288 12.77 16.28 -7.08
C VAL A 288 13.34 15.25 -8.07
N GLY A 289 12.88 15.27 -9.32
CA GLY A 289 13.41 14.46 -10.42
C GLY A 289 12.71 13.13 -10.63
N MET A 290 11.62 12.84 -9.90
CA MET A 290 10.84 11.62 -10.10
C MET A 290 9.95 11.75 -11.36
N HIS A 291 9.67 10.63 -12.00
CA HIS A 291 8.75 10.54 -13.13
C HIS A 291 7.79 9.37 -12.95
N VAL A 292 6.61 9.48 -13.51
CA VAL A 292 5.60 8.41 -13.46
C VAL A 292 6.08 7.21 -14.29
N THR A 293 6.09 6.04 -13.68
CA THR A 293 6.43 4.77 -14.32
C THR A 293 5.22 3.86 -14.50
N ARG A 294 4.24 3.94 -13.59
CA ARG A 294 3.01 3.11 -13.62
C ARG A 294 1.80 3.93 -13.21
N SER A 295 0.64 3.57 -13.73
CA SER A 295 -0.64 4.21 -13.45
C SER A 295 -1.69 3.16 -13.08
N TYR A 296 -2.50 3.49 -12.09
CA TYR A 296 -3.56 2.65 -11.57
C TYR A 296 -4.86 3.44 -11.49
N ALA A 297 -5.97 2.78 -11.77
CA ALA A 297 -7.29 3.32 -11.52
C ALA A 297 -7.87 2.75 -10.22
N HIS A 298 -8.40 3.60 -9.38
CA HIS A 298 -9.17 3.18 -8.23
C HIS A 298 -10.64 3.10 -8.59
N TYR A 299 -11.19 1.89 -8.55
CA TYR A 299 -12.60 1.61 -8.84
C TYR A 299 -13.34 1.35 -7.53
N ALA A 300 -14.55 1.90 -7.40
CA ALA A 300 -15.39 1.61 -6.25
C ALA A 300 -16.88 1.61 -6.60
N LYS A 301 -17.66 0.97 -5.73
CA LYS A 301 -19.12 1.00 -5.77
C LYS A 301 -19.70 0.84 -4.37
N GLU A 302 -20.99 1.09 -4.22
CA GLU A 302 -21.75 0.62 -3.07
C GLU A 302 -21.92 -0.91 -3.20
N PRO A 303 -21.50 -1.70 -2.18
CA PRO A 303 -21.47 -3.15 -2.27
C PRO A 303 -22.86 -3.80 -2.25
#